data_66f335f663c3104a40b1df48cdab79c8
#
_entry.id   66f335f663c3104a40b1df48cdab79c8
#
_cell.length_a   1.000
_cell.length_b   1.000
_cell.length_c   1.000
_cell.angle_alpha   90.00
_cell.angle_beta   90.00
_cell.angle_gamma   90.00
#
_symmetry.space_group_name_H-M   'P 1'
#
loop_
_entity.id
_entity.type
_entity.pdbx_description
1 polymer ?
#
loop_
_entity_poly.entity_id
_entity_poly.type
_entity_poly.pdbx_seq_one_letter_code
_entity_poly.pdbx_strand_id
1 'polypeptide(L)'
;MIEWLGIGHLFELSRTEAIAGFFTPLVIFAVFFLAQLILPGKRVPGYVINPQTGKPRSYRLNGIVVFAVALIVWAFELTGMPREWFYRSSVYAVTGGTVFTTIFAIIAVFSQPQGRIKNPLLALWDGRVQEISFFNERFDIKMYFYVVGGTMLALNALSGAAYNYEIFGKNYNPGVFLYAAFYTYYILDYFIFERVQLYTYDLIHEGIGFKMFWGGLVV
;
A
#
# COMPACT_ATOMS: atom_id res chain seq x y z
N MET A 1 13.29 26.56 9.10
CA MET A 1 13.73 25.15 9.06
C MET A 1 13.10 24.38 7.91
N ILE A 2 11.78 24.45 7.72
CA ILE A 2 11.04 23.77 6.61
C ILE A 2 11.48 24.31 5.24
N GLU A 3 11.66 25.63 5.10
CA GLU A 3 12.14 26.25 3.87
C GLU A 3 13.56 25.81 3.48
N TRP A 4 14.43 25.59 4.47
CA TRP A 4 15.80 25.11 4.21
C TRP A 4 15.84 23.69 3.62
N LEU A 5 14.83 22.85 3.93
CA LEU A 5 14.68 21.51 3.36
C LEU A 5 14.02 21.51 1.98
N GLY A 6 13.55 22.65 1.47
CA GLY A 6 12.85 22.75 0.19
C GLY A 6 11.50 22.04 0.13
N ILE A 7 10.94 21.66 1.28
CA ILE A 7 9.67 20.92 1.39
C ILE A 7 8.47 21.81 1.78
N GLY A 8 8.67 23.13 1.83
CA GLY A 8 7.63 24.09 2.20
C GLY A 8 6.36 23.94 1.38
N HIS A 9 6.49 23.71 0.07
CA HIS A 9 5.40 23.51 -0.87
C HIS A 9 4.46 22.34 -0.51
N LEU A 10 4.91 21.35 0.25
CA LEU A 10 4.09 20.23 0.68
C LEU A 10 3.08 20.59 1.79
N PHE A 11 3.20 21.80 2.36
CA PHE A 11 2.30 22.32 3.39
C PHE A 11 1.37 23.43 2.87
N GLU A 12 1.42 23.76 1.58
CA GLU A 12 0.66 24.87 0.97
C GLU A 12 -0.74 24.47 0.48
N LEU A 13 -1.25 23.32 0.93
CA LEU A 13 -2.61 22.89 0.59
C LEU A 13 -3.65 23.71 1.34
N SER A 14 -4.76 24.00 0.67
CA SER A 14 -5.94 24.55 1.33
C SER A 14 -6.46 23.58 2.41
N ARG A 15 -7.25 24.09 3.35
CA ARG A 15 -7.82 23.25 4.42
C ARG A 15 -8.60 22.04 3.87
N THR A 16 -9.33 22.23 2.80
CA THR A 16 -10.12 21.15 2.16
C THR A 16 -9.20 20.10 1.53
N GLU A 17 -8.17 20.53 0.82
CA GLU A 17 -7.17 19.61 0.22
C GLU A 17 -6.36 18.89 1.29
N ALA A 18 -6.01 19.55 2.38
CA ALA A 18 -5.31 18.93 3.52
C ALA A 18 -6.15 17.81 4.16
N ILE A 19 -7.46 18.05 4.35
CA ILE A 19 -8.39 17.02 4.84
C ILE A 19 -8.52 15.89 3.82
N ALA A 20 -8.67 16.19 2.53
CA ALA A 20 -8.72 15.18 1.49
C ALA A 20 -7.44 14.35 1.45
N GLY A 21 -6.26 14.99 1.53
CA GLY A 21 -4.96 14.33 1.63
C GLY A 21 -4.86 13.39 2.82
N PHE A 22 -5.33 13.83 3.99
CA PHE A 22 -5.36 13.00 5.20
C PHE A 22 -6.17 11.71 5.04
N PHE A 23 -7.31 11.77 4.33
CA PHE A 23 -8.17 10.60 4.09
C PHE A 23 -7.79 9.81 2.84
N THR A 24 -6.90 10.31 1.99
CA THR A 24 -6.46 9.62 0.75
C THR A 24 -6.02 8.18 1.01
N PRO A 25 -5.18 7.84 2.01
CA PRO A 25 -4.77 6.45 2.26
C PRO A 25 -5.95 5.53 2.55
N LEU A 26 -6.93 6.00 3.32
CA LEU A 26 -8.12 5.21 3.64
C LEU A 26 -8.98 4.92 2.40
N VAL A 27 -9.18 5.93 1.54
CA VAL A 27 -9.91 5.78 0.28
C VAL A 27 -9.18 4.82 -0.66
N ILE A 28 -7.88 4.99 -0.83
CA ILE A 28 -7.04 4.10 -1.63
C ILE A 28 -7.14 2.67 -1.11
N PHE A 29 -7.01 2.49 0.20
CA PHE A 29 -7.12 1.18 0.84
C PHE A 29 -8.47 0.52 0.53
N ALA A 30 -9.59 1.25 0.62
CA ALA A 30 -10.91 0.73 0.28
C ALA A 30 -11.07 0.42 -1.22
N VAL A 31 -10.57 1.28 -2.10
CA VAL A 31 -10.64 1.08 -3.56
C VAL A 31 -9.83 -0.14 -3.98
N PHE A 32 -8.62 -0.30 -3.47
CA PHE A 32 -7.78 -1.47 -3.77
C PHE A 32 -8.35 -2.77 -3.19
N PHE A 33 -9.01 -2.71 -2.04
CA PHE A 33 -9.74 -3.85 -1.50
C PHE A 33 -10.82 -4.34 -2.49
N LEU A 34 -11.62 -3.41 -3.00
CA LEU A 34 -12.64 -3.74 -4.02
C LEU A 34 -11.99 -4.22 -5.32
N ALA A 35 -10.93 -3.58 -5.78
CA ALA A 35 -10.20 -3.98 -6.97
C ALA A 35 -9.66 -5.42 -6.85
N GLN A 36 -9.05 -5.77 -5.73
CA GLN A 36 -8.59 -7.13 -5.49
C GLN A 36 -9.71 -8.17 -5.47
N LEU A 37 -10.90 -7.81 -5.00
CA LEU A 37 -12.04 -8.73 -5.00
C LEU A 37 -12.66 -8.90 -6.38
N ILE A 38 -12.68 -7.87 -7.21
CA ILE A 38 -13.40 -7.84 -8.49
C ILE A 38 -12.50 -8.28 -9.63
N LEU A 39 -11.26 -7.75 -9.69
CA LEU A 39 -10.37 -7.98 -10.83
C LEU A 39 -9.90 -9.44 -10.89
N PRO A 40 -9.73 -10.00 -12.11
CA PRO A 40 -9.34 -11.38 -12.28
C PRO A 40 -7.96 -11.67 -11.70
N GLY A 41 -7.74 -12.91 -11.23
CA GLY A 41 -6.45 -13.35 -10.69
C GLY A 41 -6.36 -14.87 -10.67
N LYS A 42 -5.12 -15.37 -10.78
CA LYS A 42 -4.82 -16.81 -10.74
C LYS A 42 -4.70 -17.27 -9.28
N ARG A 43 -5.34 -18.38 -8.94
CA ARG A 43 -5.14 -19.04 -7.65
C ARG A 43 -3.93 -19.96 -7.69
N VAL A 44 -3.08 -19.86 -6.68
CA VAL A 44 -1.90 -20.70 -6.53
C VAL A 44 -1.76 -21.16 -5.08
N PRO A 45 -1.29 -22.38 -4.83
CA PRO A 45 -0.94 -22.81 -3.48
C PRO A 45 0.32 -22.08 -3.02
N GLY A 46 0.31 -21.64 -1.76
CA GLY A 46 1.48 -21.09 -1.09
C GLY A 46 2.16 -22.10 -0.17
N TYR A 47 3.03 -21.58 0.70
CA TYR A 47 3.78 -22.40 1.64
C TYR A 47 3.04 -22.63 2.98
N VAL A 48 2.23 -21.67 3.39
CA VAL A 48 1.53 -21.73 4.68
C VAL A 48 0.45 -22.82 4.65
N ILE A 49 0.46 -23.68 5.65
CA ILE A 49 -0.53 -24.75 5.79
C ILE A 49 -1.76 -24.23 6.53
N ASN A 50 -2.93 -24.48 5.97
CA ASN A 50 -4.19 -24.20 6.63
C ASN A 50 -4.40 -25.23 7.76
N PRO A 51 -4.46 -24.80 9.04
CA PRO A 51 -4.55 -25.73 10.17
C PRO A 51 -5.86 -26.52 10.20
N GLN A 52 -6.91 -26.04 9.56
CA GLN A 52 -8.22 -26.70 9.54
C GLN A 52 -8.28 -27.82 8.50
N THR A 53 -7.57 -27.66 7.37
CA THR A 53 -7.64 -28.61 6.25
C THR A 53 -6.39 -29.45 6.09
N GLY A 54 -5.27 -29.08 6.73
CA GLY A 54 -3.96 -29.72 6.56
C GLY A 54 -3.35 -29.50 5.17
N LYS A 55 -3.94 -28.66 4.31
CA LYS A 55 -3.50 -28.38 2.94
C LYS A 55 -2.81 -27.01 2.85
N PRO A 56 -1.94 -26.79 1.85
CA PRO A 56 -1.43 -25.46 1.56
C PRO A 56 -2.56 -24.45 1.32
N ARG A 57 -2.44 -23.26 1.91
CA ARG A 57 -3.37 -22.15 1.64
C ARG A 57 -3.30 -21.73 0.19
N SER A 58 -4.44 -21.32 -0.34
CA SER A 58 -4.54 -20.81 -1.71
C SER A 58 -4.56 -19.29 -1.71
N TYR A 59 -3.67 -18.69 -2.48
CA TYR A 59 -3.55 -17.25 -2.65
C TYR A 59 -3.99 -16.84 -4.04
N ARG A 60 -4.64 -15.68 -4.14
CA ARG A 60 -5.04 -15.10 -5.41
C ARG A 60 -4.01 -14.07 -5.84
N LEU A 61 -3.34 -14.33 -6.97
CA LEU A 61 -2.36 -13.44 -7.57
C LEU A 61 -3.05 -12.60 -8.64
N ASN A 62 -3.22 -11.32 -8.39
CA ASN A 62 -3.78 -10.34 -9.32
C ASN A 62 -3.10 -8.98 -9.23
N GLY A 63 -1.95 -8.88 -8.57
CA GLY A 63 -1.22 -7.65 -8.38
C GLY A 63 -0.90 -6.94 -9.69
N ILE A 64 -0.46 -7.68 -10.72
CA ILE A 64 -0.17 -7.10 -12.05
C ILE A 64 -1.41 -6.45 -12.69
N VAL A 65 -2.60 -7.05 -12.54
CA VAL A 65 -3.84 -6.52 -13.10
C VAL A 65 -4.29 -5.28 -12.33
N VAL A 66 -4.22 -5.34 -10.99
CA VAL A 66 -4.52 -4.19 -10.12
C VAL A 66 -3.59 -3.03 -10.43
N PHE A 67 -2.29 -3.29 -10.55
CA PHE A 67 -1.28 -2.30 -10.89
C PHE A 67 -1.55 -1.65 -12.26
N ALA A 68 -1.80 -2.45 -13.29
CA ALA A 68 -2.10 -1.93 -14.63
C ALA A 68 -3.36 -1.04 -14.63
N VAL A 69 -4.44 -1.47 -13.96
CA VAL A 69 -5.66 -0.66 -13.84
C VAL A 69 -5.39 0.62 -13.07
N ALA A 70 -4.64 0.57 -11.97
CA ALA A 70 -4.28 1.75 -11.19
C ALA A 70 -3.46 2.76 -11.99
N LEU A 71 -2.48 2.28 -12.79
CA LEU A 71 -1.71 3.14 -13.70
C LEU A 71 -2.59 3.81 -14.76
N ILE A 72 -3.54 3.07 -15.36
CA ILE A 72 -4.48 3.63 -16.35
C ILE A 72 -5.35 4.71 -15.67
N VAL A 73 -5.94 4.40 -14.51
CA VAL A 73 -6.79 5.34 -13.77
C VAL A 73 -6.02 6.62 -13.42
N TRP A 74 -4.78 6.49 -12.97
CA TRP A 74 -3.91 7.63 -12.64
C TRP A 74 -3.50 8.42 -13.88
N ALA A 75 -3.01 7.75 -14.93
CA ALA A 75 -2.47 8.41 -16.13
C ALA A 75 -3.54 9.22 -16.88
N PHE A 76 -4.77 8.76 -16.88
CA PHE A 76 -5.91 9.42 -17.54
C PHE A 76 -6.79 10.23 -16.58
N GLU A 77 -6.39 10.36 -15.30
CA GLU A 77 -7.13 11.13 -14.27
C GLU A 77 -8.61 10.73 -14.17
N LEU A 78 -8.91 9.44 -14.34
CA LEU A 78 -10.29 8.94 -14.44
C LEU A 78 -11.14 9.15 -13.18
N THR A 79 -10.50 9.44 -12.06
CA THR A 79 -11.15 9.79 -10.78
C THR A 79 -11.35 11.30 -10.59
N GLY A 80 -10.87 12.12 -11.53
CA GLY A 80 -10.79 13.57 -11.37
C GLY A 80 -9.68 14.02 -10.41
N MET A 81 -8.85 13.09 -9.93
CA MET A 81 -7.70 13.38 -9.08
C MET A 81 -6.51 13.73 -10.00
N PRO A 82 -5.85 14.88 -9.84
CA PRO A 82 -4.72 15.26 -10.65
C PRO A 82 -3.51 14.33 -10.42
N ARG A 83 -2.67 14.15 -11.44
CA ARG A 83 -1.55 13.19 -11.40
C ARG A 83 -0.54 13.47 -10.30
N GLU A 84 -0.33 14.73 -9.95
CA GLU A 84 0.59 15.16 -8.90
C GLU A 84 0.02 15.03 -7.47
N TRP A 85 -1.24 14.60 -7.33
CA TRP A 85 -1.95 14.58 -6.05
C TRP A 85 -1.23 13.82 -4.95
N PHE A 86 -0.74 12.62 -5.23
CA PHE A 86 -0.08 11.80 -4.20
C PHE A 86 1.19 12.47 -3.67
N TYR A 87 1.93 13.16 -4.53
CA TYR A 87 3.11 13.93 -4.12
C TYR A 87 2.72 15.18 -3.32
N ARG A 88 1.79 16.00 -3.84
CA ARG A 88 1.34 17.22 -3.18
C ARG A 88 0.72 16.97 -1.81
N SER A 89 -0.07 15.91 -1.67
CA SER A 89 -0.75 15.57 -0.43
C SER A 89 0.07 14.68 0.51
N SER A 90 1.31 14.31 0.16
CA SER A 90 2.11 13.28 0.83
C SER A 90 2.24 13.48 2.35
N VAL A 91 2.49 14.69 2.84
CA VAL A 91 2.61 14.98 4.27
C VAL A 91 1.32 14.66 5.02
N TYR A 92 0.18 15.05 4.46
CA TYR A 92 -1.14 14.78 5.05
C TYR A 92 -1.51 13.31 4.91
N ALA A 93 -1.17 12.69 3.78
CA ALA A 93 -1.40 11.26 3.54
C ALA A 93 -0.58 10.39 4.50
N VAL A 94 0.70 10.69 4.71
CA VAL A 94 1.55 10.00 5.71
C VAL A 94 0.98 10.15 7.11
N THR A 95 0.51 11.34 7.47
CA THR A 95 -0.12 11.58 8.77
C THR A 95 -1.40 10.75 8.92
N GLY A 96 -2.30 10.82 7.94
CA GLY A 96 -3.54 10.05 7.93
C GLY A 96 -3.28 8.55 7.93
N GLY A 97 -2.38 8.08 7.06
CA GLY A 97 -1.97 6.68 6.98
C GLY A 97 -1.43 6.16 8.32
N THR A 98 -0.61 6.94 9.01
CA THR A 98 -0.07 6.57 10.33
C THR A 98 -1.18 6.46 11.38
N VAL A 99 -2.14 7.39 11.38
CA VAL A 99 -3.31 7.33 12.30
C VAL A 99 -4.15 6.08 12.01
N PHE A 100 -4.51 5.83 10.75
CA PHE A 100 -5.32 4.67 10.38
C PHE A 100 -4.59 3.36 10.64
N THR A 101 -3.29 3.28 10.34
CA THR A 101 -2.43 2.15 10.68
C THR A 101 -2.49 1.82 12.16
N THR A 102 -2.36 2.85 13.01
CA THR A 102 -2.39 2.67 14.46
C THR A 102 -3.75 2.11 14.90
N ILE A 103 -4.85 2.67 14.39
CA ILE A 103 -6.20 2.20 14.69
C ILE A 103 -6.39 0.74 14.25
N PHE A 104 -6.03 0.40 13.02
CA PHE A 104 -6.19 -0.96 12.49
C PHE A 104 -5.31 -1.97 13.21
N ALA A 105 -4.06 -1.60 13.56
CA ALA A 105 -3.19 -2.46 14.35
C ALA A 105 -3.76 -2.72 15.77
N ILE A 106 -4.29 -1.69 16.42
CA ILE A 106 -4.97 -1.84 17.71
C ILE A 106 -6.16 -2.80 17.58
N ILE A 107 -7.03 -2.59 16.59
CA ILE A 107 -8.17 -3.47 16.35
C ILE A 107 -7.70 -4.90 16.08
N ALA A 108 -6.74 -5.10 15.17
CA ALA A 108 -6.25 -6.42 14.79
C ALA A 108 -5.63 -7.19 15.98
N VAL A 109 -4.92 -6.48 16.86
CA VAL A 109 -4.23 -7.10 17.99
C VAL A 109 -5.16 -7.38 19.18
N PHE A 110 -6.04 -6.43 19.51
CA PHE A 110 -6.83 -6.50 20.76
C PHE A 110 -8.22 -7.09 20.57
N SER A 111 -8.76 -7.21 19.35
CA SER A 111 -10.02 -7.91 19.11
C SER A 111 -9.91 -9.43 19.08
N GLN A 112 -8.70 -9.99 19.15
CA GLN A 112 -8.50 -11.43 19.13
C GLN A 112 -8.63 -12.06 20.53
N PRO A 113 -9.46 -13.11 20.71
CA PRO A 113 -9.72 -13.73 21.99
C PRO A 113 -8.57 -14.59 22.53
N GLN A 114 -7.45 -14.66 21.86
CA GLN A 114 -6.35 -15.58 22.16
C GLN A 114 -5.42 -15.05 23.26
N GLY A 115 -5.48 -15.66 24.45
CA GLY A 115 -4.44 -15.67 25.47
C GLY A 115 -4.02 -14.30 26.05
N ARG A 116 -3.30 -14.35 27.18
CA ARG A 116 -2.76 -13.16 27.85
C ARG A 116 -1.64 -12.53 27.00
N ILE A 117 -1.76 -11.23 26.73
CA ILE A 117 -0.70 -10.46 26.05
C ILE A 117 0.45 -10.23 27.03
N LYS A 118 1.60 -10.87 26.81
CA LYS A 118 2.79 -10.71 27.66
C LYS A 118 3.44 -9.34 27.49
N ASN A 119 3.54 -8.86 26.24
CA ASN A 119 4.09 -7.56 25.90
C ASN A 119 3.17 -6.86 24.89
N PRO A 120 2.36 -5.87 25.32
CA PRO A 120 1.42 -5.18 24.43
C PRO A 120 2.08 -4.40 23.29
N LEU A 121 3.23 -3.78 23.53
CA LEU A 121 3.94 -2.99 22.52
C LEU A 121 4.50 -3.90 21.42
N LEU A 122 5.11 -5.01 21.79
CA LEU A 122 5.61 -5.98 20.82
C LEU A 122 4.46 -6.62 20.03
N ALA A 123 3.35 -6.96 20.71
CA ALA A 123 2.16 -7.48 20.07
C ALA A 123 1.53 -6.47 19.08
N LEU A 124 1.57 -5.17 19.40
CA LEU A 124 1.11 -4.13 18.51
C LEU A 124 2.03 -3.99 17.29
N TRP A 125 3.34 -4.05 17.48
CA TRP A 125 4.33 -3.89 16.42
C TRP A 125 4.33 -5.07 15.45
N ASP A 126 4.48 -6.30 15.96
CA ASP A 126 4.60 -7.52 15.16
C ASP A 126 3.27 -8.17 14.80
N GLY A 127 2.20 -7.87 15.52
CA GLY A 127 0.92 -8.55 15.41
C GLY A 127 0.85 -9.85 16.19
N ARG A 128 -0.36 -10.40 16.33
CA ARG A 128 -0.65 -11.67 17.03
C ARG A 128 -1.17 -12.76 16.11
N VAL A 129 -1.71 -12.37 14.96
CA VAL A 129 -2.30 -13.26 13.99
C VAL A 129 -1.41 -13.26 12.75
N GLN A 130 -0.96 -14.43 12.36
CA GLN A 130 -0.09 -14.58 11.20
C GLN A 130 -0.88 -14.53 9.89
N GLU A 131 -2.12 -15.03 9.88
CA GLU A 131 -2.90 -15.19 8.67
C GLU A 131 -4.33 -14.73 8.87
N ILE A 132 -4.75 -13.73 8.09
CA ILE A 132 -6.15 -13.30 8.00
C ILE A 132 -6.56 -13.39 6.53
N SER A 133 -7.49 -14.28 6.24
CA SER A 133 -8.09 -14.41 4.92
C SER A 133 -9.60 -14.39 5.00
N PHE A 134 -10.26 -13.87 3.97
CA PHE A 134 -11.72 -13.77 3.85
C PHE A 134 -12.22 -14.43 2.57
N PHE A 135 -13.53 -14.68 2.52
CA PHE A 135 -14.23 -15.17 1.33
C PHE A 135 -13.65 -16.46 0.76
N ASN A 136 -13.42 -17.49 1.61
CA ASN A 136 -12.80 -18.77 1.23
C ASN A 136 -11.44 -18.60 0.54
N GLU A 137 -10.54 -17.91 1.20
CA GLU A 137 -9.18 -17.61 0.73
C GLU A 137 -9.15 -16.82 -0.60
N ARG A 138 -10.24 -16.08 -0.93
CA ARG A 138 -10.25 -15.17 -2.09
C ARG A 138 -9.47 -13.90 -1.84
N PHE A 139 -9.38 -13.48 -0.58
CA PHE A 139 -8.71 -12.28 -0.14
C PHE A 139 -7.80 -12.64 1.03
N ASP A 140 -6.53 -12.37 0.87
CA ASP A 140 -5.51 -12.49 1.91
C ASP A 140 -4.95 -11.11 2.23
N ILE A 141 -4.90 -10.77 3.53
CA ILE A 141 -4.57 -9.40 3.94
C ILE A 141 -3.09 -9.06 3.72
N LYS A 142 -2.18 -10.03 3.81
CA LYS A 142 -0.77 -9.79 3.55
C LYS A 142 -0.52 -9.57 2.07
N MET A 143 -1.06 -10.44 1.19
CA MET A 143 -0.98 -10.22 -0.25
C MET A 143 -1.62 -8.90 -0.66
N TYR A 144 -2.71 -8.52 0.00
CA TYR A 144 -3.34 -7.22 -0.21
C TYR A 144 -2.39 -6.06 0.11
N PHE A 145 -1.67 -6.10 1.24
CA PHE A 145 -0.69 -5.06 1.59
C PHE A 145 0.46 -4.99 0.58
N TYR A 146 0.94 -6.12 0.09
CA TYR A 146 1.94 -6.16 -0.97
C TYR A 146 1.46 -5.49 -2.26
N VAL A 147 0.21 -5.74 -2.66
CA VAL A 147 -0.36 -5.14 -3.87
C VAL A 147 -0.58 -3.64 -3.68
N VAL A 148 -1.15 -3.21 -2.56
CA VAL A 148 -1.38 -1.77 -2.28
C VAL A 148 -0.04 -1.05 -2.14
N GLY A 149 0.84 -1.52 -1.26
CA GLY A 149 2.14 -0.88 -1.02
C GLY A 149 2.97 -0.78 -2.29
N GLY A 150 3.15 -1.88 -3.03
CA GLY A 150 3.88 -1.85 -4.30
C GLY A 150 3.29 -0.89 -5.32
N THR A 151 1.97 -0.91 -5.50
CA THR A 151 1.31 0.01 -6.45
C THR A 151 1.47 1.46 -6.02
N MET A 152 1.29 1.77 -4.73
CA MET A 152 1.41 3.14 -4.23
C MET A 152 2.84 3.66 -4.30
N LEU A 153 3.86 2.83 -4.08
CA LEU A 153 5.25 3.21 -4.30
C LEU A 153 5.50 3.72 -5.71
N ALA A 154 5.00 3.00 -6.72
CA ALA A 154 5.13 3.44 -8.13
C ALA A 154 4.32 4.72 -8.40
N LEU A 155 3.06 4.78 -7.94
CA LEU A 155 2.21 5.95 -8.14
C LEU A 155 2.76 7.21 -7.45
N ASN A 156 3.35 7.09 -6.27
CA ASN A 156 4.01 8.19 -5.57
C ASN A 156 5.22 8.73 -6.37
N ALA A 157 6.06 7.83 -6.89
CA ALA A 157 7.21 8.22 -7.71
C ALA A 157 6.76 8.90 -9.02
N LEU A 158 5.74 8.35 -9.69
CA LEU A 158 5.15 8.93 -10.90
C LEU A 158 4.46 10.28 -10.63
N SER A 159 3.77 10.39 -9.50
CA SER A 159 3.13 11.64 -9.06
C SER A 159 4.17 12.74 -8.79
N GLY A 160 5.31 12.39 -8.21
CA GLY A 160 6.44 13.31 -8.03
C GLY A 160 7.03 13.79 -9.37
N ALA A 161 7.12 12.89 -10.37
CA ALA A 161 7.53 13.26 -11.72
C ALA A 161 6.51 14.18 -12.41
N ALA A 162 5.21 13.89 -12.27
CA ALA A 162 4.14 14.75 -12.79
C ALA A 162 4.20 16.15 -12.17
N TYR A 163 4.36 16.25 -10.85
CA TYR A 163 4.52 17.52 -10.14
C TYR A 163 5.76 18.29 -10.62
N ASN A 164 6.90 17.62 -10.79
CA ASN A 164 8.12 18.25 -11.28
C ASN A 164 7.91 18.85 -12.70
N TYR A 165 7.20 18.14 -13.55
CA TYR A 165 6.89 18.64 -14.90
C TYR A 165 5.92 19.83 -14.85
N GLU A 166 4.91 19.79 -14.00
CA GLU A 166 3.93 20.88 -13.85
C GLU A 166 4.61 22.19 -13.40
N ILE A 167 5.50 22.13 -12.43
CA ILE A 167 6.17 23.33 -11.88
C ILE A 167 7.26 23.85 -12.81
N PHE A 168 8.08 22.99 -13.40
CA PHE A 168 9.27 23.40 -14.16
C PHE A 168 9.08 23.33 -15.68
N GLY A 169 8.01 22.73 -16.19
CA GLY A 169 7.73 22.62 -17.62
C GLY A 169 8.90 22.02 -18.37
N LYS A 170 9.41 22.76 -19.36
CA LYS A 170 10.55 22.31 -20.19
C LYS A 170 11.90 22.23 -19.42
N ASN A 171 11.98 22.88 -18.26
CA ASN A 171 13.16 22.87 -17.39
C ASN A 171 13.06 21.80 -16.29
N TYR A 172 12.25 20.77 -16.50
CA TYR A 172 12.08 19.66 -15.57
C TYR A 172 13.41 18.97 -15.25
N ASN A 173 13.50 18.38 -14.08
CA ASN A 173 14.67 17.59 -13.68
C ASN A 173 14.56 16.16 -14.24
N PRO A 174 15.38 15.76 -15.23
CA PRO A 174 15.33 14.43 -15.83
C PRO A 174 15.62 13.30 -14.83
N GLY A 175 16.38 13.60 -13.76
CA GLY A 175 16.68 12.63 -12.69
C GLY A 175 15.42 12.14 -11.96
N VAL A 176 14.41 13.01 -11.78
CA VAL A 176 13.14 12.64 -11.16
C VAL A 176 12.37 11.67 -12.06
N PHE A 177 12.39 11.88 -13.37
CA PHE A 177 11.76 10.99 -14.33
C PHE A 177 12.46 9.63 -14.40
N LEU A 178 13.79 9.66 -14.40
CA LEU A 178 14.59 8.44 -14.39
C LEU A 178 14.33 7.62 -13.12
N TYR A 179 14.27 8.29 -11.96
CA TYR A 179 13.89 7.64 -10.70
C TYR A 179 12.49 7.00 -10.79
N ALA A 180 11.49 7.76 -11.24
CA ALA A 180 10.13 7.26 -11.40
C ALA A 180 10.04 6.06 -12.36
N ALA A 181 10.79 6.10 -13.47
CA ALA A 181 10.86 5.03 -14.46
C ALA A 181 11.47 3.75 -13.85
N PHE A 182 12.62 3.86 -13.16
CA PHE A 182 13.26 2.71 -12.51
C PHE A 182 12.41 2.13 -11.40
N TYR A 183 11.75 2.99 -10.62
CA TYR A 183 10.88 2.54 -9.53
C TYR A 183 9.66 1.80 -10.07
N THR A 184 9.04 2.35 -11.12
CA THR A 184 7.90 1.71 -11.80
C THR A 184 8.31 0.37 -12.42
N TYR A 185 9.49 0.30 -13.04
CA TYR A 185 10.05 -0.95 -13.56
C TYR A 185 10.27 -1.98 -12.44
N TYR A 186 10.86 -1.57 -11.32
CA TYR A 186 11.05 -2.44 -10.16
C TYR A 186 9.73 -3.02 -9.63
N ILE A 187 8.69 -2.20 -9.54
CA ILE A 187 7.36 -2.65 -9.10
C ILE A 187 6.68 -3.54 -10.15
N LEU A 188 6.88 -3.26 -11.43
CA LEU A 188 6.40 -4.12 -12.51
C LEU A 188 7.03 -5.51 -12.42
N ASP A 189 8.36 -5.58 -12.26
CA ASP A 189 9.09 -6.85 -12.06
C ASP A 189 8.57 -7.59 -10.83
N TYR A 190 8.38 -6.89 -9.72
CA TYR A 190 7.81 -7.41 -8.49
C TYR A 190 6.44 -8.07 -8.72
N PHE A 191 5.54 -7.51 -9.53
CA PHE A 191 4.23 -8.07 -9.83
C PHE A 191 4.27 -9.16 -10.90
N ILE A 192 5.20 -9.12 -11.84
CA ILE A 192 5.41 -10.23 -12.79
C ILE A 192 5.80 -11.50 -12.01
N PHE A 193 6.63 -11.36 -10.99
CA PHE A 193 7.08 -12.45 -10.13
C PHE A 193 6.31 -12.52 -8.79
N GLU A 194 5.07 -12.04 -8.74
CA GLU A 194 4.22 -11.98 -7.53
C GLU A 194 4.20 -13.30 -6.75
N ARG A 195 4.28 -14.44 -7.44
CA ARG A 195 4.33 -15.75 -6.81
C ARG A 195 5.52 -15.94 -5.85
N VAL A 196 6.63 -15.28 -6.09
CA VAL A 196 7.83 -15.35 -5.24
C VAL A 196 7.56 -14.78 -3.86
N GLN A 197 6.63 -13.81 -3.76
CA GLN A 197 6.26 -13.21 -2.48
C GLN A 197 5.66 -14.23 -1.50
N LEU A 198 5.04 -15.31 -1.99
CA LEU A 198 4.49 -16.37 -1.16
C LEU A 198 5.55 -17.14 -0.37
N TYR A 199 6.82 -16.94 -0.67
CA TYR A 199 7.97 -17.61 -0.03
C TYR A 199 8.83 -16.64 0.79
N THR A 200 8.40 -15.39 0.95
CA THR A 200 9.10 -14.40 1.77
C THR A 200 8.89 -14.66 3.26
N TYR A 201 9.86 -14.23 4.06
CA TYR A 201 9.78 -14.32 5.52
C TYR A 201 8.53 -13.63 6.08
N ASP A 202 8.22 -12.46 5.54
CA ASP A 202 7.08 -11.65 5.99
C ASP A 202 5.76 -12.39 5.80
N LEU A 203 5.58 -13.03 4.65
CA LEU A 203 4.34 -13.77 4.39
C LEU A 203 4.23 -15.02 5.27
N ILE A 204 5.34 -15.73 5.53
CA ILE A 204 5.34 -17.01 6.22
C ILE A 204 5.32 -16.84 7.74
N HIS A 205 6.13 -15.91 8.27
CA HIS A 205 6.45 -15.84 9.70
C HIS A 205 5.95 -14.58 10.41
N GLU A 206 5.78 -13.46 9.70
CA GLU A 206 5.37 -12.23 10.36
C GLU A 206 3.89 -12.22 10.71
N GLY A 207 3.57 -11.59 11.84
CA GLY A 207 2.20 -11.30 12.24
C GLY A 207 1.65 -10.03 11.56
N ILE A 208 0.33 -9.91 11.56
CA ILE A 208 -0.38 -8.74 11.04
C ILE A 208 -0.45 -7.69 12.17
N GLY A 209 0.56 -6.83 12.23
CA GLY A 209 0.72 -5.77 13.21
C GLY A 209 0.97 -4.40 12.58
N PHE A 210 1.36 -3.43 13.39
CA PHE A 210 1.58 -2.05 12.98
C PHE A 210 2.52 -1.94 11.76
N LYS A 211 3.65 -2.65 11.76
CA LYS A 211 4.63 -2.57 10.67
C LYS A 211 4.05 -2.95 9.31
N MET A 212 3.17 -3.97 9.29
CA MET A 212 2.55 -4.44 8.05
C MET A 212 1.47 -3.48 7.54
N PHE A 213 0.60 -2.99 8.45
CA PHE A 213 -0.38 -1.96 8.09
C PHE A 213 0.30 -0.67 7.64
N TRP A 214 1.39 -0.27 8.32
CA TRP A 214 2.13 0.94 7.97
C TRP A 214 2.76 0.84 6.60
N GLY A 215 3.38 -0.30 6.26
CA GLY A 215 3.91 -0.57 4.93
C GLY A 215 2.85 -0.56 3.81
N GLY A 216 1.57 -0.87 4.12
CA GLY A 216 0.47 -0.84 3.14
C GLY A 216 -0.22 0.52 3.00
N LEU A 217 -0.25 1.35 4.05
CA LEU A 217 -1.04 2.58 4.11
C LEU A 217 -0.21 3.86 4.00
N VAL A 218 1.09 3.81 4.30
CA VAL A 218 1.95 5.00 4.40
C VAL A 218 2.95 5.09 3.25
N VAL A 219 3.07 4.05 2.46
CA VAL A 219 4.03 3.98 1.33
C VAL A 219 3.59 4.80 0.10
#